data_ae0fd4111cf673c885ab28cb3a8e06f9
#
_entry.id   ae0fd4111cf673c885ab28cb3a8e06f9
#
_cell.length_a   1.000
_cell.length_b   1.000
_cell.length_c   1.000
_cell.angle_alpha   90.00
_cell.angle_beta   90.00
_cell.angle_gamma   90.00
#
_symmetry.space_group_name_H-M   'P 1'
#
loop_
_entity.id
_entity.type
_entity.pdbx_description
1 polymer ?
#
loop_
_entity_poly.entity_id
_entity_poly.type
_entity_poly.pdbx_seq_one_letter_code
_entity_poly.pdbx_strand_id
1 'polypeptide(L)'
;MTQRQNVIDYIHEKYGADIEYLWMRYPSYGIFRHADNQKWYALMMDVPRSKLGLPSDEIVDILNVKLGDPLLRDFLVQREGFLPGYHISRGNWISILLDGSVELSEIYSLIDTSYKATASAQTKKAIRPPKEWIIPSNPKYYDSVHAFDHTDEINWKQGRGIKVGDVVYMYVGAPVSAILYKCIVTKTDIPWEYTKDKLSILGLSQNIILRRNP
;
A
#
# COMPACT_ATOMS: atom_id res chain seq x y z
N MET A 1 -2.40 22.59 14.65
CA MET A 1 -2.12 21.14 14.85
C MET A 1 -0.64 20.97 14.63
N THR A 2 0.08 20.22 15.45
CA THR A 2 1.53 20.00 15.30
C THR A 2 1.79 18.95 14.23
N GLN A 3 2.98 18.97 13.60
CA GLN A 3 3.34 17.93 12.63
C GLN A 3 3.30 16.52 13.26
N ARG A 4 3.64 16.40 14.56
CA ARG A 4 3.49 15.16 15.33
C ARG A 4 2.07 14.62 15.25
N GLN A 5 1.07 15.45 15.55
CA GLN A 5 -0.33 15.03 15.53
C GLN A 5 -0.79 14.66 14.11
N ASN A 6 -0.40 15.46 13.12
CA ASN A 6 -0.73 15.15 11.72
C ASN A 6 -0.19 13.79 11.27
N VAL A 7 1.01 13.41 11.73
CA VAL A 7 1.60 12.08 11.45
C VAL A 7 0.81 10.97 12.13
N ILE A 8 0.41 11.16 13.38
CA ILE A 8 -0.40 10.18 14.14
C ILE A 8 -1.74 9.96 13.43
N ASP A 9 -2.41 11.04 13.08
CA ASP A 9 -3.71 10.99 12.40
C ASP A 9 -3.61 10.32 11.02
N TYR A 10 -2.59 10.67 10.24
CA TYR A 10 -2.35 10.05 8.93
C TYR A 10 -2.14 8.53 9.03
N ILE A 11 -1.36 8.08 10.01
CA ILE A 11 -1.09 6.65 10.20
C ILE A 11 -2.36 5.93 10.64
N HIS A 12 -3.12 6.54 11.56
CA HIS A 12 -4.39 5.98 12.02
C HIS A 12 -5.39 5.85 10.87
N GLU A 13 -5.62 6.92 10.11
CA GLU A 13 -6.58 6.94 8.99
C GLU A 13 -6.21 5.95 7.90
N LYS A 14 -4.92 5.87 7.56
CA LYS A 14 -4.46 5.08 6.41
C LYS A 14 -4.25 3.61 6.71
N TYR A 15 -3.73 3.29 7.89
CA TYR A 15 -3.31 1.94 8.25
C TYR A 15 -4.10 1.33 9.40
N GLY A 16 -5.00 2.09 10.03
CA GLY A 16 -5.76 1.66 11.20
C GLY A 16 -4.87 1.34 12.40
N ALA A 17 -3.68 1.97 12.49
CA ALA A 17 -2.71 1.70 13.53
C ALA A 17 -2.64 2.86 14.52
N ASP A 18 -2.73 2.54 15.80
CA ASP A 18 -2.54 3.49 16.88
C ASP A 18 -1.07 3.52 17.34
N ILE A 19 -0.65 4.65 17.89
CA ILE A 19 0.68 4.78 18.47
C ILE A 19 0.77 3.99 19.79
N GLU A 20 1.84 3.22 19.96
CA GLU A 20 2.08 2.44 21.17
C GLU A 20 3.24 3.03 21.97
N TYR A 21 3.00 3.42 23.22
CA TYR A 21 3.98 3.96 24.14
C TYR A 21 4.55 2.84 25.02
N LEU A 22 5.76 2.38 24.71
CA LEU A 22 6.34 1.19 25.32
C LEU A 22 7.26 1.50 26.52
N TRP A 23 7.67 2.74 26.69
CA TRP A 23 8.72 3.08 27.66
C TRP A 23 8.20 4.01 28.77
N MET A 24 8.09 3.50 29.99
CA MET A 24 7.70 4.33 31.15
C MET A 24 8.67 5.51 31.39
N ARG A 25 9.96 5.33 31.11
CA ARG A 25 10.98 6.37 31.25
C ARG A 25 10.89 7.47 30.18
N TYR A 26 10.29 7.16 29.04
CA TYR A 26 10.13 8.05 27.88
C TYR A 26 8.68 8.00 27.39
N PRO A 27 7.76 8.65 28.16
CA PRO A 27 6.32 8.48 27.90
C PRO A 27 5.84 9.10 26.58
N SER A 28 6.64 9.98 25.98
CA SER A 28 6.39 10.59 24.67
C SER A 28 6.93 9.76 23.48
N TYR A 29 7.76 8.73 23.77
CA TYR A 29 8.30 7.86 22.74
C TYR A 29 7.28 6.80 22.35
N GLY A 30 6.87 6.80 21.09
CA GLY A 30 5.88 5.86 20.61
C GLY A 30 6.26 5.21 19.30
N ILE A 31 5.83 4.00 19.11
CA ILE A 31 6.07 3.22 17.90
C ILE A 31 4.76 2.97 17.13
N PHE A 32 4.94 2.71 15.85
CA PHE A 32 3.92 2.11 14.99
C PHE A 32 4.48 0.82 14.40
N ARG A 33 3.73 -0.25 14.51
CA ARG A 33 4.13 -1.58 14.02
C ARG A 33 3.03 -2.25 13.21
N HIS A 34 3.44 -3.17 12.36
CA HIS A 34 2.50 -4.02 11.63
C HIS A 34 1.79 -4.99 12.56
N ALA A 35 0.48 -5.14 12.39
CA ALA A 35 -0.31 -6.09 13.19
C ALA A 35 0.07 -7.56 12.91
N ASP A 36 0.48 -7.88 11.67
CA ASP A 36 0.76 -9.25 11.22
C ASP A 36 2.15 -9.77 11.58
N ASN A 37 3.20 -8.93 11.53
CA ASN A 37 4.58 -9.36 11.75
C ASN A 37 5.29 -8.63 12.89
N GLN A 38 4.60 -7.70 13.55
CA GLN A 38 5.06 -6.90 14.71
C GLN A 38 6.31 -6.04 14.44
N LYS A 39 6.74 -5.90 13.18
CA LYS A 39 7.87 -5.05 12.81
C LYS A 39 7.48 -3.58 12.87
N TRP A 40 8.36 -2.78 13.47
CA TRP A 40 8.21 -1.34 13.52
C TRP A 40 8.43 -0.75 12.11
N TYR A 41 7.58 0.21 11.74
CA TYR A 41 7.77 1.00 10.53
C TYR A 41 7.90 2.50 10.83
N ALA A 42 7.55 2.93 12.06
CA ALA A 42 7.79 4.29 12.50
C ALA A 42 8.07 4.31 14.01
N LEU A 43 8.96 5.21 14.43
CA LEU A 43 9.25 5.48 15.84
C LEU A 43 9.31 6.99 16.02
N MET A 44 8.47 7.51 16.90
CA MET A 44 8.34 8.93 17.22
C MET A 44 8.96 9.23 18.58
N MET A 45 9.77 10.26 18.65
CA MET A 45 10.46 10.68 19.88
C MET A 45 10.50 12.19 19.96
N ASP A 46 10.62 12.71 21.17
CA ASP A 46 10.98 14.09 21.47
C ASP A 46 12.38 14.13 22.07
N VAL A 47 13.28 14.86 21.44
CA VAL A 47 14.71 14.86 21.83
C VAL A 47 15.30 16.28 21.79
N PRO A 48 16.28 16.61 22.69
CA PRO A 48 17.04 17.84 22.53
C PRO A 48 17.78 17.90 21.20
N ARG A 49 17.70 19.03 20.50
CA ARG A 49 18.37 19.25 19.22
C ARG A 49 19.88 19.00 19.30
N SER A 50 20.50 19.35 20.44
CA SER A 50 21.94 19.09 20.68
C SER A 50 22.31 17.61 20.59
N LYS A 51 21.41 16.69 21.00
CA LYS A 51 21.64 15.24 20.86
C LYS A 51 21.55 14.74 19.42
N LEU A 52 21.01 15.55 18.54
CA LEU A 52 20.95 15.29 17.10
C LEU A 52 22.12 15.94 16.35
N GLY A 53 23.05 16.57 17.07
CA GLY A 53 24.14 17.35 16.48
C GLY A 53 23.72 18.70 15.92
N LEU A 54 22.55 19.19 16.31
CA LEU A 54 21.99 20.47 15.88
C LEU A 54 22.24 21.53 16.95
N PRO A 55 22.24 22.84 16.59
CA PRO A 55 22.30 23.93 17.57
C PRO A 55 21.09 23.91 18.51
N SER A 56 21.26 24.39 19.73
CA SER A 56 20.27 24.54 20.82
C SER A 56 19.93 23.24 21.58
N ASP A 57 19.39 23.43 22.76
CA ASP A 57 18.84 22.33 23.61
C ASP A 57 17.31 22.26 23.58
N GLU A 58 16.69 22.99 22.69
CA GLU A 58 15.24 22.90 22.48
C GLU A 58 14.84 21.46 22.14
N ILE A 59 13.70 21.06 22.70
CA ILE A 59 13.12 19.76 22.40
C ILE A 59 12.45 19.83 21.01
N VAL A 60 12.76 18.87 20.16
CA VAL A 60 12.14 18.72 18.84
C VAL A 60 11.57 17.31 18.71
N ASP A 61 10.38 17.22 18.15
CA ASP A 61 9.81 15.93 17.74
C ASP A 61 10.54 15.42 16.51
N ILE A 62 10.86 14.14 16.52
CA ILE A 62 11.43 13.43 15.37
C ILE A 62 10.63 12.17 15.05
N LEU A 63 10.62 11.81 13.78
CA LEU A 63 10.06 10.58 13.26
C LEU A 63 11.15 9.73 12.63
N ASN A 64 11.42 8.57 13.18
CA ASN A 64 12.29 7.57 12.55
C ASN A 64 11.46 6.70 11.61
N VAL A 65 11.93 6.57 10.36
CA VAL A 65 11.35 5.70 9.33
C VAL A 65 12.43 4.86 8.66
N LYS A 66 12.07 3.67 8.20
CA LYS A 66 12.98 2.76 7.53
C LYS A 66 12.86 2.87 6.02
N LEU A 67 13.97 3.11 5.35
CA LEU A 67 14.03 3.13 3.90
C LEU A 67 14.45 1.75 3.36
N GLY A 68 13.87 1.36 2.22
CA GLY A 68 14.25 0.12 1.54
C GLY A 68 15.55 0.25 0.74
N ASP A 69 15.89 1.50 0.35
CA ASP A 69 17.02 1.82 -0.54
C ASP A 69 18.09 2.62 0.22
N PRO A 70 19.35 2.11 0.29
CA PRO A 70 20.47 2.84 0.88
C PRO A 70 20.80 4.16 0.17
N LEU A 71 20.68 4.22 -1.16
CA LEU A 71 20.97 5.43 -1.92
C LEU A 71 20.00 6.55 -1.60
N LEU A 72 18.72 6.22 -1.44
CA LEU A 72 17.72 7.19 -1.00
C LEU A 72 18.03 7.71 0.41
N ARG A 73 18.45 6.83 1.32
CA ARG A 73 18.90 7.23 2.66
C ARG A 73 20.06 8.23 2.57
N ASP A 74 21.10 7.89 1.83
CA ASP A 74 22.31 8.70 1.73
C ASP A 74 22.05 10.06 1.07
N PHE A 75 21.11 10.11 0.14
CA PHE A 75 20.62 11.34 -0.46
C PHE A 75 19.82 12.21 0.55
N LEU A 76 18.88 11.61 1.28
CA LEU A 76 18.02 12.37 2.20
C LEU A 76 18.79 12.96 3.37
N VAL A 77 19.74 12.25 3.95
CA VAL A 77 20.52 12.76 5.11
C VAL A 77 21.44 13.94 4.77
N GLN A 78 21.57 14.31 3.49
CA GLN A 78 22.27 15.53 3.06
C GLN A 78 21.34 16.75 3.00
N ARG A 79 20.03 16.54 3.15
CA ARG A 79 19.02 17.60 3.08
C ARG A 79 18.65 18.09 4.46
N GLU A 80 18.29 19.36 4.57
CA GLU A 80 17.74 19.94 5.78
C GLU A 80 16.49 19.17 6.25
N GLY A 81 16.35 18.99 7.57
CA GLY A 81 15.24 18.27 8.18
C GLY A 81 15.42 16.75 8.25
N PHE A 82 16.49 16.19 7.66
CA PHE A 82 16.79 14.76 7.68
C PHE A 82 18.11 14.46 8.36
N LEU A 83 18.13 13.43 9.17
CA LEU A 83 19.31 13.01 9.93
C LEU A 83 19.48 11.47 9.85
N PRO A 84 20.67 10.93 10.09
CA PRO A 84 20.83 9.50 10.36
C PRO A 84 19.93 9.04 11.49
N GLY A 85 19.42 7.81 11.39
CA GLY A 85 18.44 7.28 12.36
C GLY A 85 18.94 7.37 13.81
N TYR A 86 18.30 8.20 14.61
CA TYR A 86 18.63 8.40 16.01
C TYR A 86 18.21 7.18 16.84
N HIS A 87 19.14 6.63 17.63
CA HIS A 87 19.01 5.38 18.39
C HIS A 87 18.68 4.12 17.57
N ILE A 88 18.61 4.22 16.24
CA ILE A 88 18.43 3.07 15.34
C ILE A 88 19.54 3.07 14.30
N SER A 89 20.71 2.55 14.68
CA SER A 89 21.90 2.55 13.82
C SER A 89 21.94 1.40 12.79
N ARG A 90 21.12 0.36 12.96
CA ARG A 90 21.12 -0.80 12.06
C ARG A 90 20.06 -0.66 10.96
N GLY A 91 20.52 -0.84 9.72
CA GLY A 91 19.66 -0.74 8.55
C GLY A 91 19.48 0.71 8.05
N ASN A 92 18.61 0.88 7.08
CA ASN A 92 18.45 2.16 6.39
C ASN A 92 17.39 3.03 7.09
N TRP A 93 17.59 3.35 8.37
CA TRP A 93 16.72 4.27 9.09
C TRP A 93 17.21 5.70 8.97
N ILE A 94 16.27 6.62 8.90
CA ILE A 94 16.49 8.07 9.00
C ILE A 94 15.60 8.66 10.07
N SER A 95 16.01 9.80 10.63
CA SER A 95 15.19 10.66 11.48
C SER A 95 14.75 11.88 10.67
N ILE A 96 13.48 12.21 10.74
CA ILE A 96 12.86 13.38 10.11
C ILE A 96 12.50 14.34 11.23
N LEU A 97 12.91 15.61 11.13
CA LEU A 97 12.49 16.65 12.06
C LEU A 97 11.00 16.99 11.81
N LEU A 98 10.23 17.06 12.88
CA LEU A 98 8.82 17.46 12.84
C LEU A 98 8.65 18.91 13.32
N ASP A 99 9.48 19.80 12.80
CA ASP A 99 9.56 21.22 13.17
C ASP A 99 9.12 22.17 12.03
N GLY A 100 8.62 21.61 10.94
CA GLY A 100 8.20 22.38 9.76
C GLY A 100 9.26 22.47 8.66
N SER A 101 10.49 21.98 8.89
CA SER A 101 11.55 21.96 7.86
C SER A 101 11.27 20.98 6.72
N VAL A 102 10.45 19.96 6.95
CA VAL A 102 10.03 19.00 5.95
C VAL A 102 8.52 19.08 5.74
N GLU A 103 8.09 19.12 4.48
CA GLU A 103 6.68 19.15 4.12
C GLU A 103 5.93 17.86 4.52
N LEU A 104 4.71 18.00 5.03
CA LEU A 104 3.89 16.86 5.48
C LEU A 104 3.68 15.80 4.38
N SER A 105 3.51 16.21 3.15
CA SER A 105 3.34 15.30 2.00
C SER A 105 4.56 14.41 1.78
N GLU A 106 5.77 14.95 1.99
CA GLU A 106 7.01 14.18 1.91
C GLU A 106 7.13 13.22 3.10
N ILE A 107 6.81 13.69 4.32
CA ILE A 107 6.78 12.85 5.53
C ILE A 107 5.85 11.66 5.31
N TYR A 108 4.63 11.88 4.82
CA TYR A 108 3.66 10.83 4.54
C TYR A 108 4.17 9.82 3.50
N SER A 109 4.81 10.29 2.44
CA SER A 109 5.42 9.42 1.42
C SER A 109 6.54 8.53 2.01
N LEU A 110 7.32 9.05 2.94
CA LEU A 110 8.39 8.31 3.62
C LEU A 110 7.83 7.30 4.64
N ILE A 111 6.72 7.62 5.31
CA ILE A 111 5.97 6.66 6.14
C ILE A 111 5.48 5.49 5.27
N ASP A 112 4.89 5.77 4.11
CA ASP A 112 4.43 4.75 3.17
C ASP A 112 5.58 3.85 2.69
N THR A 113 6.72 4.45 2.43
CA THR A 113 7.94 3.73 2.04
C THR A 113 8.40 2.82 3.16
N SER A 114 8.43 3.31 4.40
CA SER A 114 8.80 2.52 5.57
C SER A 114 7.82 1.37 5.83
N TYR A 115 6.52 1.66 5.74
CA TYR A 115 5.47 0.64 5.87
C TYR A 115 5.68 -0.49 4.85
N LYS A 116 5.90 -0.16 3.58
CA LYS A 116 6.19 -1.14 2.52
C LYS A 116 7.50 -1.90 2.75
N ALA A 117 8.55 -1.22 3.20
CA ALA A 117 9.87 -1.83 3.43
C ALA A 117 9.84 -2.89 4.53
N THR A 118 9.04 -2.67 5.58
CA THR A 118 8.96 -3.54 6.77
C THR A 118 7.82 -4.55 6.71
N ALA A 119 6.88 -4.39 5.79
CA ALA A 119 5.71 -5.25 5.64
C ALA A 119 6.07 -6.72 5.40
N SER A 120 5.21 -7.63 5.86
CA SER A 120 5.30 -9.05 5.55
C SER A 120 5.15 -9.33 4.04
N ALA A 121 5.50 -10.51 3.60
CA ALA A 121 5.27 -10.92 2.21
C ALA A 121 3.78 -10.89 1.84
N GLN A 122 2.91 -11.23 2.79
CA GLN A 122 1.46 -11.18 2.60
C GLN A 122 0.96 -9.74 2.45
N THR A 123 1.37 -8.84 3.34
CA THR A 123 1.03 -7.41 3.28
C THR A 123 1.59 -6.77 2.01
N LYS A 124 2.85 -7.03 1.65
CA LYS A 124 3.44 -6.56 0.39
C LYS A 124 2.63 -6.99 -0.84
N LYS A 125 2.16 -8.23 -0.83
CA LYS A 125 1.29 -8.74 -1.88
C LYS A 125 -0.06 -8.03 -1.88
N ALA A 126 -0.59 -7.65 -0.71
CA ALA A 126 -1.86 -6.93 -0.58
C ALA A 126 -1.78 -5.47 -1.07
N ILE A 127 -0.69 -4.76 -0.79
CA ILE A 127 -0.51 -3.34 -1.12
C ILE A 127 0.21 -3.08 -2.45
N ARG A 128 0.47 -4.14 -3.26
CA ARG A 128 1.12 -3.96 -4.56
C ARG A 128 0.32 -3.00 -5.45
N PRO A 129 0.97 -2.24 -6.32
CA PRO A 129 0.26 -1.40 -7.29
C PRO A 129 -0.63 -2.25 -8.19
N PRO A 130 -1.69 -1.66 -8.78
CA PRO A 130 -2.50 -2.32 -9.80
C PRO A 130 -1.63 -2.93 -10.90
N LYS A 131 -2.01 -4.10 -11.36
CA LYS A 131 -1.38 -4.79 -12.49
C LYS A 131 -2.34 -4.83 -13.67
N GLU A 132 -1.76 -4.97 -14.84
CA GLU A 132 -2.50 -5.21 -16.08
C GLU A 132 -2.50 -6.70 -16.41
N TRP A 133 -3.64 -7.20 -16.85
CA TRP A 133 -3.89 -8.60 -17.17
C TRP A 133 -4.57 -8.71 -18.52
N ILE A 134 -4.27 -9.75 -19.25
CA ILE A 134 -5.05 -10.17 -20.43
C ILE A 134 -5.78 -11.44 -20.05
N ILE A 135 -7.11 -11.42 -20.16
CA ILE A 135 -7.95 -12.58 -19.91
C ILE A 135 -8.60 -13.01 -21.23
N PRO A 136 -8.38 -14.26 -21.67
CA PRO A 136 -9.02 -14.76 -22.87
C PRO A 136 -10.49 -15.08 -22.63
N SER A 137 -11.32 -14.75 -23.59
CA SER A 137 -12.71 -15.17 -23.70
C SER A 137 -12.94 -15.91 -25.02
N ASN A 138 -13.67 -17.00 -24.92
CA ASN A 138 -14.04 -17.77 -26.12
C ASN A 138 -15.51 -17.50 -26.45
N PRO A 139 -15.79 -16.82 -27.59
CA PRO A 139 -17.17 -16.45 -27.98
C PRO A 139 -18.10 -17.66 -28.18
N LYS A 140 -17.53 -18.86 -28.35
CA LYS A 140 -18.34 -20.08 -28.43
C LYS A 140 -19.07 -20.43 -27.13
N TYR A 141 -18.54 -20.03 -25.97
CA TYR A 141 -19.07 -20.37 -24.65
C TYR A 141 -19.73 -19.18 -23.95
N TYR A 142 -19.37 -17.96 -24.30
CA TYR A 142 -19.86 -16.73 -23.71
C TYR A 142 -19.89 -15.62 -24.75
N ASP A 143 -21.01 -14.90 -24.86
CA ASP A 143 -21.12 -13.75 -25.77
C ASP A 143 -20.35 -12.56 -25.24
N SER A 144 -19.06 -12.60 -25.49
CA SER A 144 -18.12 -11.58 -25.02
C SER A 144 -18.17 -10.31 -25.85
N VAL A 145 -18.72 -10.38 -27.06
CA VAL A 145 -18.82 -9.23 -27.97
C VAL A 145 -19.85 -8.24 -27.44
N HIS A 146 -20.95 -8.74 -26.87
CA HIS A 146 -22.05 -7.94 -26.35
C HIS A 146 -22.09 -7.90 -24.81
N ALA A 147 -20.98 -8.29 -24.14
CA ALA A 147 -20.93 -8.48 -22.69
C ALA A 147 -21.32 -7.23 -21.89
N PHE A 148 -21.14 -6.04 -22.47
CA PHE A 148 -21.39 -4.75 -21.81
C PHE A 148 -22.51 -3.93 -22.47
N ASP A 149 -23.31 -4.50 -23.35
CA ASP A 149 -24.37 -3.75 -24.06
C ASP A 149 -25.48 -3.26 -23.13
N HIS A 150 -25.72 -3.99 -22.05
CA HIS A 150 -26.82 -3.73 -21.11
C HIS A 150 -26.37 -3.58 -19.64
N THR A 151 -25.05 -3.62 -19.38
CA THR A 151 -24.49 -3.52 -18.03
C THR A 151 -23.09 -2.94 -18.06
N ASP A 152 -22.72 -2.20 -17.02
CA ASP A 152 -21.36 -1.70 -16.82
C ASP A 152 -20.47 -2.68 -16.06
N GLU A 153 -21.03 -3.74 -15.50
CA GLU A 153 -20.31 -4.75 -14.72
C GLU A 153 -20.67 -6.17 -15.17
N ILE A 154 -19.68 -7.02 -15.26
CA ILE A 154 -19.85 -8.45 -15.54
C ILE A 154 -19.14 -9.30 -14.49
N ASN A 155 -19.67 -10.50 -14.28
CA ASN A 155 -19.05 -11.51 -13.44
C ASN A 155 -18.11 -12.39 -14.29
N TRP A 156 -16.86 -12.56 -13.84
CA TRP A 156 -15.86 -13.33 -14.57
C TRP A 156 -15.05 -14.24 -13.66
N LYS A 157 -14.54 -15.34 -14.19
CA LYS A 157 -13.68 -16.27 -13.44
C LYS A 157 -12.41 -15.55 -12.98
N GLN A 158 -12.08 -15.62 -11.70
CA GLN A 158 -10.90 -15.02 -11.12
C GLN A 158 -9.63 -15.77 -11.51
N GLY A 159 -8.69 -15.06 -12.15
CA GLY A 159 -7.33 -15.53 -12.35
C GLY A 159 -6.49 -15.44 -11.07
N ARG A 160 -5.52 -16.33 -10.91
CA ARG A 160 -4.64 -16.35 -9.73
C ARG A 160 -3.86 -15.04 -9.60
N GLY A 161 -4.05 -14.36 -8.47
CA GLY A 161 -3.32 -13.13 -8.13
C GLY A 161 -3.95 -11.84 -8.64
N ILE A 162 -5.12 -11.90 -9.30
CA ILE A 162 -5.93 -10.72 -9.63
C ILE A 162 -6.51 -10.12 -8.37
N LYS A 163 -6.53 -8.78 -8.26
CA LYS A 163 -7.00 -8.01 -7.12
C LYS A 163 -7.87 -6.85 -7.53
N VAL A 164 -8.65 -6.34 -6.59
CA VAL A 164 -9.39 -5.09 -6.75
C VAL A 164 -8.43 -3.97 -7.18
N GLY A 165 -8.85 -3.17 -8.16
CA GLY A 165 -8.06 -2.10 -8.77
C GLY A 165 -7.16 -2.54 -9.92
N ASP A 166 -6.97 -3.86 -10.15
CA ASP A 166 -6.25 -4.34 -11.33
C ASP A 166 -7.01 -4.00 -12.63
N VAL A 167 -6.26 -3.79 -13.69
CA VAL A 167 -6.80 -3.58 -15.03
C VAL A 167 -6.80 -4.91 -15.79
N VAL A 168 -7.92 -5.21 -16.42
CA VAL A 168 -8.12 -6.43 -17.19
C VAL A 168 -8.48 -6.07 -18.63
N TYR A 169 -7.68 -6.54 -19.57
CA TYR A 169 -7.98 -6.50 -20.99
C TYR A 169 -8.63 -7.82 -21.42
N MET A 170 -9.87 -7.74 -21.88
CA MET A 170 -10.60 -8.91 -22.35
C MET A 170 -10.29 -9.18 -23.82
N TYR A 171 -9.52 -10.24 -24.06
CA TYR A 171 -9.22 -10.73 -25.40
C TYR A 171 -10.29 -11.70 -25.84
N VAL A 172 -11.02 -11.36 -26.90
CA VAL A 172 -12.03 -12.23 -27.50
C VAL A 172 -11.37 -13.07 -28.60
N GLY A 173 -11.49 -14.39 -28.48
CA GLY A 173 -10.92 -15.35 -29.43
C GLY A 173 -11.56 -15.31 -30.84
N ALA A 174 -11.14 -16.23 -31.70
CA ALA A 174 -11.68 -16.33 -33.05
C ALA A 174 -13.23 -16.45 -33.09
N PRO A 175 -13.91 -15.81 -34.05
CA PRO A 175 -13.38 -15.14 -35.23
C PRO A 175 -12.93 -13.70 -35.01
N VAL A 176 -13.18 -13.10 -33.83
CA VAL A 176 -12.89 -11.68 -33.54
C VAL A 176 -11.39 -11.44 -33.37
N SER A 177 -10.71 -12.28 -32.60
CA SER A 177 -9.25 -12.26 -32.36
C SER A 177 -8.69 -10.89 -31.98
N ALA A 178 -9.37 -10.19 -31.05
CA ALA A 178 -9.00 -8.83 -30.62
C ALA A 178 -9.27 -8.59 -29.15
N ILE A 179 -8.61 -7.57 -28.57
CA ILE A 179 -8.98 -7.02 -27.27
C ILE A 179 -10.17 -6.07 -27.49
N LEU A 180 -11.32 -6.41 -26.93
CA LEU A 180 -12.53 -5.59 -27.06
C LEU A 180 -12.77 -4.65 -25.89
N TYR A 181 -12.37 -5.05 -24.71
CA TYR A 181 -12.69 -4.29 -23.50
C TYR A 181 -11.47 -4.11 -22.61
N LYS A 182 -11.36 -2.90 -22.05
CA LYS A 182 -10.52 -2.57 -20.90
C LYS A 182 -11.43 -2.47 -19.68
N CYS A 183 -11.14 -3.22 -18.63
CA CYS A 183 -11.95 -3.29 -17.42
C CYS A 183 -11.12 -3.01 -16.19
N ILE A 184 -11.79 -2.58 -15.11
CA ILE A 184 -11.21 -2.50 -13.77
C ILE A 184 -11.86 -3.57 -12.92
N VAL A 185 -11.07 -4.26 -12.10
CA VAL A 185 -11.58 -5.21 -11.11
C VAL A 185 -12.15 -4.44 -9.93
N THR A 186 -13.45 -4.55 -9.70
CA THR A 186 -14.14 -3.86 -8.60
C THR A 186 -14.37 -4.75 -7.38
N LYS A 187 -14.45 -6.07 -7.56
CA LYS A 187 -14.58 -7.06 -6.48
C LYS A 187 -13.82 -8.34 -6.82
N THR A 188 -13.31 -9.02 -5.78
CA THR A 188 -12.63 -10.32 -5.89
C THR A 188 -13.19 -11.31 -4.87
N ASP A 189 -12.78 -12.56 -5.01
CA ASP A 189 -13.07 -13.63 -4.05
C ASP A 189 -14.58 -13.87 -3.84
N ILE A 190 -15.38 -13.62 -4.88
CA ILE A 190 -16.82 -13.83 -4.87
C ILE A 190 -17.06 -15.32 -5.01
N PRO A 191 -17.82 -15.93 -4.07
CA PRO A 191 -18.21 -17.33 -4.19
C PRO A 191 -18.95 -17.59 -5.52
N TRP A 192 -18.65 -18.71 -6.16
CA TRP A 192 -19.39 -19.15 -7.32
C TRP A 192 -20.81 -19.49 -6.89
N GLU A 193 -21.78 -18.65 -7.20
CA GLU A 193 -23.18 -19.03 -7.14
C GLU A 193 -23.53 -19.84 -8.39
N TYR A 194 -24.05 -21.05 -8.19
CA TYR A 194 -24.47 -21.95 -9.26
C TYR A 194 -25.65 -21.32 -10.04
N THR A 195 -25.36 -20.53 -11.04
CA THR A 195 -26.33 -20.22 -12.08
C THR A 195 -26.43 -21.42 -13.02
N LYS A 196 -27.64 -21.82 -13.39
CA LYS A 196 -27.98 -23.04 -14.15
C LYS A 196 -27.31 -23.16 -15.54
N ASP A 197 -26.38 -22.31 -15.88
CA ASP A 197 -25.67 -22.34 -17.16
C ASP A 197 -24.43 -23.25 -17.07
N LYS A 198 -24.42 -24.23 -17.94
CA LYS A 198 -23.56 -25.43 -18.04
C LYS A 198 -22.03 -25.28 -18.03
N LEU A 199 -21.45 -24.30 -17.37
CA LEU A 199 -20.00 -24.10 -17.31
C LEU A 199 -19.35 -24.43 -15.98
N SER A 200 -20.03 -25.16 -15.09
CA SER A 200 -19.49 -25.62 -13.81
C SER A 200 -18.95 -27.05 -13.87
N ILE A 201 -17.89 -27.27 -14.62
CA ILE A 201 -17.09 -28.48 -14.45
C ILE A 201 -15.72 -28.03 -13.92
N LEU A 202 -15.49 -28.37 -12.64
CA LEU A 202 -14.28 -28.27 -11.83
C LEU A 202 -14.33 -27.19 -10.74
N GLY A 203 -14.59 -27.69 -9.56
CA GLY A 203 -14.70 -27.11 -8.25
C GLY A 203 -13.85 -25.88 -7.89
N LEU A 204 -14.39 -25.05 -6.95
CA LEU A 204 -13.69 -23.99 -6.23
C LEU A 204 -13.14 -22.82 -7.05
N SER A 205 -13.82 -22.36 -8.08
CA SER A 205 -13.45 -21.11 -8.74
C SER A 205 -14.12 -19.92 -8.04
N GLN A 206 -13.30 -18.97 -7.61
CA GLN A 206 -13.75 -17.65 -7.18
C GLN A 206 -13.99 -16.79 -8.41
N ASN A 207 -14.86 -15.79 -8.28
CA ASN A 207 -15.18 -14.84 -9.31
C ASN A 207 -14.70 -13.44 -8.97
N ILE A 208 -14.60 -12.62 -10.02
CA ILE A 208 -14.34 -11.17 -9.95
C ILE A 208 -15.48 -10.43 -10.62
N ILE A 209 -15.72 -9.20 -10.19
CA ILE A 209 -16.52 -8.25 -10.95
C ILE A 209 -15.59 -7.37 -11.77
N LEU A 210 -15.86 -7.33 -13.07
CA LEU A 210 -15.20 -6.47 -14.02
C LEU A 210 -16.14 -5.33 -14.41
N ARG A 211 -15.70 -4.08 -14.20
CA ARG A 211 -16.39 -2.88 -14.68
C ARG A 211 -15.70 -2.37 -15.93
N ARG A 212 -16.46 -2.11 -16.98
CA ARG A 212 -15.96 -1.47 -18.20
C ARG A 212 -15.34 -0.12 -17.86
N ASN A 213 -14.12 0.10 -18.32
CA ASN A 213 -13.46 1.39 -18.26
C ASN A 213 -13.61 2.05 -19.64
N PRO A 214 -14.25 3.23 -19.71
CA PRO A 214 -14.47 3.94 -20.96
C PRO A 214 -13.17 4.34 -21.66
#